data_08b14ac6a8d7e6534814bb5a5cc2f13f
#
_entry.id   08b14ac6a8d7e6534814bb5a5cc2f13f
#
_cell.length_a   1.000
_cell.length_b   1.000
_cell.length_c   1.000
_cell.angle_alpha   90.00
_cell.angle_beta   90.00
_cell.angle_gamma   90.00
#
_symmetry.space_group_name_H-M   'P 1'
#
loop_
_entity.id
_entity.type
_entity.pdbx_description
1 polymer ?
#
loop_
_entity_poly.entity_id
_entity_poly.type
_entity_poly.pdbx_seq_one_letter_code
_entity_poly.pdbx_strand_id
1 'polypeptide(L)'
;MYMWDEITSVLSHQDYRTTVMEQRGYPLSSSKTMSPNDFTIDKLCEDVEILIKNLDLNNKLTIVGHDWGTVVAWALVKRNKVHVEKLLSICGGTLFPNSEVYSSLNYVDGNHYITSFQNPENAAILMDENIKNSILGAYRTKNKEVNVSLSIQSLFNDINHDEYALTDIQIESITSHYKANGFYGPISWYKNLDENIEISKKWINNVVSQEITFMFGEKDMAVLLNKKMVERLTNEADLVNIKEISGAGHW
;
A
#
# COMPACT_ATOMS: atom_id res chain seq x y z
N MET A 1 4.27 9.17 -4.48
CA MET A 1 5.54 9.53 -5.12
C MET A 1 6.53 10.08 -4.10
N TYR A 2 6.24 11.13 -3.36
CA TYR A 2 7.17 11.82 -2.43
C TYR A 2 7.85 10.94 -1.37
N MET A 3 7.20 9.90 -0.88
CA MET A 3 7.80 8.98 0.09
C MET A 3 9.06 8.27 -0.40
N TRP A 4 9.28 8.23 -1.72
CA TRP A 4 10.43 7.57 -2.34
C TRP A 4 11.58 8.51 -2.67
N ASP A 5 11.41 9.84 -2.54
CA ASP A 5 12.37 10.82 -3.02
C ASP A 5 13.76 10.67 -2.38
N GLU A 6 13.82 10.48 -1.05
CA GLU A 6 15.08 10.29 -0.34
C GLU A 6 15.75 8.97 -0.72
N ILE A 7 14.96 7.88 -0.79
CA ILE A 7 15.47 6.54 -1.13
C ILE A 7 15.99 6.51 -2.57
N THR A 8 15.27 7.10 -3.51
CA THR A 8 15.70 7.16 -4.92
C THR A 8 16.93 8.03 -5.10
N SER A 9 17.05 9.12 -4.32
CA SER A 9 18.25 9.94 -4.29
C SER A 9 19.47 9.14 -3.83
N VAL A 10 19.37 8.41 -2.72
CA VAL A 10 20.46 7.58 -2.21
C VAL A 10 20.84 6.49 -3.21
N LEU A 11 19.86 5.80 -3.79
CA LEU A 11 20.11 4.71 -4.74
C LEU A 11 20.75 5.20 -6.05
N SER A 12 20.39 6.40 -6.52
CA SER A 12 20.99 6.98 -7.72
C SER A 12 22.49 7.26 -7.57
N HIS A 13 22.96 7.52 -6.33
CA HIS A 13 24.38 7.66 -6.04
C HIS A 13 25.14 6.31 -5.94
N GLN A 14 24.42 5.19 -6.02
CA GLN A 14 24.98 3.85 -5.96
C GLN A 14 24.77 3.07 -7.26
N ASP A 15 24.67 3.77 -8.39
CA ASP A 15 24.50 3.23 -9.75
C ASP A 15 23.22 2.40 -9.96
N TYR A 16 22.18 2.57 -9.11
CA TYR A 16 20.88 1.99 -9.36
C TYR A 16 20.05 2.90 -10.29
N ARG A 17 19.47 2.29 -11.33
CA ARG A 17 18.37 2.93 -12.07
C ARG A 17 17.07 2.72 -11.30
N THR A 18 16.48 3.81 -10.82
CA THR A 18 15.22 3.78 -10.09
C THR A 18 14.07 4.28 -10.96
N THR A 19 12.90 3.66 -10.80
CA THR A 19 11.66 4.08 -11.44
C THR A 19 10.56 4.08 -10.39
N VAL A 20 9.92 5.22 -10.17
CA VAL A 20 8.79 5.37 -9.26
C VAL A 20 7.52 5.57 -10.08
N MET A 21 6.52 4.76 -9.84
CA MET A 21 5.26 4.78 -10.54
C MET A 21 4.17 5.41 -9.69
N GLU A 22 3.43 6.35 -10.24
CA GLU A 22 2.14 6.75 -9.68
C GLU A 22 1.09 5.73 -10.11
N GLN A 23 0.53 5.02 -9.16
CA GLN A 23 -0.36 3.91 -9.47
C GLN A 23 -1.76 4.38 -9.86
N ARG A 24 -2.50 3.51 -10.56
CA ARG A 24 -3.88 3.71 -11.02
C ARG A 24 -4.78 4.18 -9.85
N GLY A 25 -5.56 5.23 -10.09
CA GLY A 25 -6.46 5.81 -9.09
C GLY A 25 -5.86 6.98 -8.31
N TYR A 26 -4.54 7.07 -8.24
CA TYR A 26 -3.87 8.18 -7.58
C TYR A 26 -3.87 9.45 -8.46
N PRO A 27 -3.84 10.65 -7.85
CA PRO A 27 -4.16 11.90 -8.53
C PRO A 27 -3.39 12.23 -9.80
N LEU A 28 -2.13 11.80 -9.92
CA LEU A 28 -1.29 12.09 -11.08
C LEU A 28 -1.41 11.04 -12.19
N SER A 29 -2.04 9.89 -11.91
CA SER A 29 -2.14 8.77 -12.84
C SER A 29 -3.49 8.64 -13.53
N SER A 30 -4.58 9.25 -13.02
CA SER A 30 -5.91 8.71 -13.27
C SER A 30 -6.87 9.60 -14.01
N SER A 31 -7.79 8.93 -14.73
CA SER A 31 -9.04 9.49 -15.20
C SER A 31 -10.09 9.50 -14.06
N LYS A 32 -10.88 10.58 -13.97
CA LYS A 32 -12.01 10.72 -13.02
C LYS A 32 -13.19 9.78 -13.31
N THR A 33 -13.18 9.07 -14.44
CA THR A 33 -14.30 8.24 -14.92
C THR A 33 -14.12 6.75 -14.61
N MET A 34 -13.17 6.36 -13.76
CA MET A 34 -12.94 4.96 -13.43
C MET A 34 -13.98 4.43 -12.44
N SER A 35 -14.42 3.21 -12.64
CA SER A 35 -15.28 2.47 -11.71
C SER A 35 -14.46 1.71 -10.68
N PRO A 36 -15.05 1.27 -9.52
CA PRO A 36 -14.32 0.44 -8.57
C PRO A 36 -13.70 -0.81 -9.20
N ASN A 37 -14.36 -1.42 -10.19
CA ASN A 37 -13.88 -2.64 -10.87
C ASN A 37 -12.61 -2.42 -11.71
N ASP A 38 -12.24 -1.16 -11.96
CA ASP A 38 -10.99 -0.84 -12.63
C ASP A 38 -9.76 -0.95 -11.71
N PHE A 39 -9.98 -1.15 -10.40
CA PHE A 39 -8.94 -1.21 -9.37
C PHE A 39 -8.74 -2.60 -8.78
N THR A 40 -9.10 -3.66 -9.50
CA THR A 40 -8.79 -5.04 -9.11
C THR A 40 -7.30 -5.32 -9.19
N ILE A 41 -6.84 -6.28 -8.39
CA ILE A 41 -5.40 -6.64 -8.33
C ILE A 41 -4.82 -7.02 -9.70
N ASP A 42 -5.61 -7.66 -10.57
CA ASP A 42 -5.17 -7.99 -11.92
C ASP A 42 -4.90 -6.73 -12.74
N LYS A 43 -5.76 -5.71 -12.65
CA LYS A 43 -5.60 -4.43 -13.34
C LYS A 43 -4.39 -3.65 -12.83
N LEU A 44 -4.18 -3.64 -11.51
CA LEU A 44 -3.03 -2.99 -10.90
C LEU A 44 -1.72 -3.65 -11.34
N CYS A 45 -1.69 -4.98 -11.38
CA CYS A 45 -0.53 -5.73 -11.88
C CYS A 45 -0.28 -5.50 -13.38
N GLU A 46 -1.33 -5.45 -14.21
CA GLU A 46 -1.22 -5.20 -15.65
C GLU A 46 -0.52 -3.87 -15.94
N ASP A 47 -0.82 -2.81 -15.18
CA ASP A 47 -0.14 -1.52 -15.34
C ASP A 47 1.37 -1.63 -15.09
N VAL A 48 1.77 -2.32 -14.03
CA VAL A 48 3.19 -2.51 -13.70
C VAL A 48 3.86 -3.44 -14.72
N GLU A 49 3.19 -4.52 -15.15
CA GLU A 49 3.69 -5.42 -16.19
C GLU A 49 3.95 -4.68 -17.52
N ILE A 50 3.05 -3.76 -17.90
CA ILE A 50 3.20 -2.91 -19.09
C ILE A 50 4.37 -1.94 -18.92
N LEU A 51 4.49 -1.31 -17.75
CA LEU A 51 5.59 -0.40 -17.45
C LEU A 51 6.94 -1.10 -17.54
N ILE A 52 7.08 -2.28 -16.92
CA ILE A 52 8.30 -3.09 -16.94
C ILE A 52 8.71 -3.41 -18.38
N LYS A 53 7.76 -3.84 -19.22
CA LYS A 53 7.99 -4.16 -20.63
C LYS A 53 8.40 -2.93 -21.43
N ASN A 54 7.70 -1.81 -21.27
CA ASN A 54 7.97 -0.59 -22.04
C ASN A 54 9.31 0.07 -21.68
N LEU A 55 9.77 -0.10 -20.44
CA LEU A 55 11.05 0.42 -19.98
C LEU A 55 12.22 -0.58 -20.12
N ASP A 56 11.94 -1.78 -20.65
CA ASP A 56 12.91 -2.87 -20.80
C ASP A 56 13.65 -3.21 -19.49
N LEU A 57 12.87 -3.32 -18.41
CA LEU A 57 13.39 -3.55 -17.04
C LEU A 57 13.55 -5.05 -16.71
N ASN A 58 13.77 -5.91 -17.70
CA ASN A 58 13.74 -7.35 -17.51
C ASN A 58 15.01 -7.97 -16.90
N ASN A 59 16.07 -7.18 -16.68
CA ASN A 59 17.33 -7.66 -16.14
C ASN A 59 17.55 -7.15 -14.72
N LYS A 60 17.68 -8.08 -13.76
CA LYS A 60 18.00 -7.79 -12.34
C LYS A 60 17.01 -6.81 -11.68
N LEU A 61 15.72 -6.98 -11.99
CA LEU A 61 14.68 -6.14 -11.44
C LEU A 61 14.43 -6.44 -9.96
N THR A 62 14.63 -5.42 -9.12
CA THR A 62 14.14 -5.42 -7.73
C THR A 62 12.86 -4.60 -7.66
N ILE A 63 11.79 -5.19 -7.16
CA ILE A 63 10.54 -4.47 -6.89
C ILE A 63 10.49 -4.11 -5.42
N VAL A 64 10.15 -2.86 -5.13
CA VAL A 64 9.94 -2.35 -3.78
C VAL A 64 8.50 -1.89 -3.67
N GLY A 65 7.77 -2.42 -2.71
CA GLY A 65 6.40 -2.01 -2.40
C GLY A 65 6.28 -1.55 -0.95
N HIS A 66 5.38 -0.60 -0.70
CA HIS A 66 4.97 -0.18 0.64
C HIS A 66 3.44 -0.20 0.71
N ASP A 67 2.88 -0.67 1.83
CA ASP A 67 1.45 -0.79 2.07
C ASP A 67 0.73 -1.55 0.93
N TRP A 68 -0.28 -0.97 0.27
CA TRP A 68 -0.93 -1.54 -0.91
C TRP A 68 0.04 -1.83 -2.06
N GLY A 69 1.13 -1.06 -2.18
CA GLY A 69 2.17 -1.34 -3.16
C GLY A 69 2.85 -2.69 -2.94
N THR A 70 2.90 -3.19 -1.70
CA THR A 70 3.39 -4.54 -1.43
C THR A 70 2.44 -5.61 -1.95
N VAL A 71 1.11 -5.39 -1.81
CA VAL A 71 0.10 -6.32 -2.31
C VAL A 71 0.24 -6.50 -3.82
N VAL A 72 0.44 -5.39 -4.55
CA VAL A 72 0.70 -5.43 -6.00
C VAL A 72 2.03 -6.12 -6.31
N ALA A 73 3.10 -5.80 -5.58
CA ALA A 73 4.42 -6.39 -5.79
C ALA A 73 4.43 -7.92 -5.57
N TRP A 74 3.77 -8.40 -4.51
CA TRP A 74 3.59 -9.84 -4.27
C TRP A 74 2.76 -10.53 -5.36
N ALA A 75 1.67 -9.89 -5.78
CA ALA A 75 0.84 -10.41 -6.86
C ALA A 75 1.63 -10.53 -8.16
N LEU A 76 2.49 -9.56 -8.50
CA LEU A 76 3.38 -9.63 -9.67
C LEU A 76 4.31 -10.83 -9.62
N VAL A 77 4.97 -11.06 -8.46
CA VAL A 77 5.89 -12.19 -8.29
C VAL A 77 5.13 -13.51 -8.39
N LYS A 78 3.98 -13.64 -7.71
CA LYS A 78 3.16 -14.87 -7.72
C LYS A 78 2.52 -15.15 -9.09
N ARG A 79 2.14 -14.11 -9.83
CA ARG A 79 1.60 -14.25 -11.21
C ARG A 79 2.66 -14.69 -12.21
N ASN A 80 3.93 -14.39 -11.95
CA ASN A 80 5.10 -14.78 -12.76
C ASN A 80 5.01 -14.43 -14.24
N LYS A 81 4.40 -13.27 -14.57
CA LYS A 81 4.28 -12.79 -15.95
C LYS A 81 5.46 -11.89 -16.39
N VAL A 82 6.24 -11.41 -15.44
CA VAL A 82 7.45 -10.62 -15.61
C VAL A 82 8.54 -11.18 -14.70
N HIS A 83 9.78 -11.08 -15.14
CA HIS A 83 10.91 -11.56 -14.33
C HIS A 83 11.24 -10.54 -13.22
N VAL A 84 11.13 -10.97 -11.99
CA VAL A 84 11.53 -10.22 -10.78
C VAL A 84 12.61 -11.02 -10.09
N GLU A 85 13.76 -10.41 -9.81
CA GLU A 85 14.86 -11.07 -9.10
C GLU A 85 14.68 -10.98 -7.59
N LYS A 86 14.30 -9.80 -7.09
CA LYS A 86 14.13 -9.54 -5.66
C LYS A 86 12.86 -8.76 -5.37
N LEU A 87 12.28 -9.02 -4.21
CA LEU A 87 11.14 -8.29 -3.67
C LEU A 87 11.48 -7.72 -2.30
N LEU A 88 11.36 -6.40 -2.16
CA LEU A 88 11.36 -5.71 -0.87
C LEU A 88 9.94 -5.28 -0.54
N SER A 89 9.38 -5.86 0.51
CA SER A 89 8.00 -5.69 0.97
C SER A 89 8.01 -4.91 2.29
N ILE A 90 7.44 -3.70 2.30
CA ILE A 90 7.49 -2.78 3.45
C ILE A 90 6.08 -2.54 3.97
N CYS A 91 5.84 -2.83 5.25
CA CYS A 91 4.57 -2.56 5.94
C CYS A 91 3.34 -3.15 5.24
N GLY A 92 3.47 -4.35 4.70
CA GLY A 92 2.42 -5.08 4.01
C GLY A 92 2.95 -6.30 3.28
N GLY A 93 2.08 -7.09 2.66
CA GLY A 93 2.46 -8.33 1.99
C GLY A 93 1.45 -8.79 0.94
N THR A 94 1.34 -10.09 0.75
CA THR A 94 0.37 -10.67 -0.18
C THR A 94 -1.05 -10.63 0.36
N LEU A 95 -2.02 -10.75 -0.51
CA LEU A 95 -3.42 -10.97 -0.11
C LEU A 95 -3.55 -12.24 0.73
N PHE A 96 -4.37 -12.20 1.75
CA PHE A 96 -4.76 -13.40 2.48
C PHE A 96 -5.77 -14.22 1.65
N PRO A 97 -5.80 -15.55 1.80
CA PRO A 97 -6.64 -16.43 0.98
C PRO A 97 -8.14 -16.36 1.29
N ASN A 98 -8.53 -15.63 2.32
CA ASN A 98 -9.92 -15.40 2.71
C ASN A 98 -10.09 -14.03 3.38
N SER A 99 -11.33 -13.58 3.53
CA SER A 99 -11.66 -12.28 4.11
C SER A 99 -11.65 -12.26 5.65
N GLU A 100 -11.49 -13.40 6.34
CA GLU A 100 -11.55 -13.46 7.80
C GLU A 100 -10.50 -12.61 8.48
N VAL A 101 -9.30 -12.51 7.88
CA VAL A 101 -8.24 -11.68 8.41
C VAL A 101 -8.64 -10.21 8.40
N TYR A 102 -9.26 -9.75 7.31
CA TYR A 102 -9.73 -8.36 7.20
C TYR A 102 -10.92 -8.09 8.10
N SER A 103 -11.84 -9.06 8.20
CA SER A 103 -12.98 -8.97 9.13
C SER A 103 -12.54 -8.92 10.59
N SER A 104 -11.43 -9.56 10.93
CA SER A 104 -10.88 -9.53 12.29
C SER A 104 -10.37 -8.17 12.74
N LEU A 105 -10.19 -7.21 11.83
CA LEU A 105 -9.81 -5.82 12.15
C LEU A 105 -10.99 -4.99 12.69
N ASN A 106 -12.23 -5.47 12.53
CA ASN A 106 -13.43 -4.79 13.04
C ASN A 106 -13.65 -4.92 14.55
N TYR A 107 -12.74 -5.56 15.28
CA TYR A 107 -12.94 -5.90 16.69
C TYR A 107 -13.03 -4.73 17.66
N VAL A 108 -12.57 -3.54 17.29
CA VAL A 108 -12.46 -2.45 18.27
C VAL A 108 -13.77 -1.67 18.40
N ASP A 109 -14.52 -1.41 17.33
CA ASP A 109 -15.80 -0.67 17.39
C ASP A 109 -16.67 -0.77 16.12
N GLY A 110 -16.33 -1.63 15.17
CA GLY A 110 -17.07 -1.77 13.89
C GLY A 110 -16.82 -0.65 12.88
N ASN A 111 -15.97 0.34 13.20
CA ASN A 111 -15.74 1.55 12.40
C ASN A 111 -14.36 1.61 11.76
N HIS A 112 -13.68 0.48 11.57
CA HIS A 112 -12.36 0.47 10.94
C HIS A 112 -12.42 1.09 9.53
N TYR A 113 -11.40 1.89 9.15
CA TYR A 113 -11.37 2.59 7.85
C TYR A 113 -11.54 1.64 6.66
N ILE A 114 -10.98 0.41 6.71
CA ILE A 114 -11.15 -0.61 5.67
C ILE A 114 -12.63 -0.92 5.43
N THR A 115 -13.44 -0.98 6.50
CA THR A 115 -14.89 -1.19 6.39
C THR A 115 -15.58 0.02 5.74
N SER A 116 -15.21 1.24 6.15
CA SER A 116 -15.72 2.47 5.56
C SER A 116 -15.38 2.57 4.07
N PHE A 117 -14.18 2.14 3.67
CA PHE A 117 -13.71 2.14 2.29
C PHE A 117 -14.37 1.08 1.39
N GLN A 118 -15.18 0.17 1.96
CA GLN A 118 -16.06 -0.70 1.15
C GLN A 118 -17.16 0.08 0.44
N ASN A 119 -17.44 1.33 0.86
CA ASN A 119 -18.28 2.28 0.16
C ASN A 119 -17.43 3.49 -0.25
N PRO A 120 -16.70 3.41 -1.38
CA PRO A 120 -15.73 4.42 -1.78
C PRO A 120 -16.36 5.77 -2.09
N GLU A 121 -17.61 5.83 -2.55
CA GLU A 121 -18.33 7.06 -2.82
C GLU A 121 -18.51 7.87 -1.54
N ASN A 122 -19.06 7.27 -0.49
CA ASN A 122 -19.30 7.94 0.78
C ASN A 122 -17.99 8.31 1.49
N ALA A 123 -17.01 7.41 1.48
CA ALA A 123 -15.73 7.65 2.10
C ALA A 123 -14.96 8.78 1.39
N ALA A 124 -15.01 8.83 0.05
CA ALA A 124 -14.38 9.89 -0.73
C ALA A 124 -15.01 11.26 -0.42
N ILE A 125 -16.34 11.37 -0.34
CA ILE A 125 -17.01 12.63 0.03
C ILE A 125 -16.46 13.16 1.37
N LEU A 126 -16.39 12.31 2.40
CA LEU A 126 -15.88 12.71 3.71
C LEU A 126 -14.42 13.16 3.66
N MET A 127 -13.59 12.47 2.90
CA MET A 127 -12.17 12.81 2.78
C MET A 127 -11.94 14.04 1.91
N ASP A 128 -12.74 14.24 0.86
CA ASP A 128 -12.66 15.38 -0.06
C ASP A 128 -13.13 16.68 0.60
N GLU A 129 -14.05 16.62 1.56
CA GLU A 129 -14.44 17.78 2.40
C GLU A 129 -13.28 18.26 3.28
N ASN A 130 -12.31 17.38 3.61
CA ASN A 130 -11.20 17.65 4.53
C ASN A 130 -9.86 17.17 3.96
N ILE A 131 -9.54 17.49 2.71
CA ILE A 131 -8.39 16.93 1.97
C ILE A 131 -7.08 17.03 2.74
N LYS A 132 -6.74 18.23 3.25
CA LYS A 132 -5.49 18.43 3.98
C LYS A 132 -5.42 17.55 5.22
N ASN A 133 -6.50 17.48 5.99
CA ASN A 133 -6.54 16.66 7.20
C ASN A 133 -6.52 15.17 6.87
N SER A 134 -7.15 14.74 5.78
CA SER A 134 -7.11 13.37 5.29
C SER A 134 -5.67 12.94 4.94
N ILE A 135 -4.92 13.83 4.30
CA ILE A 135 -3.50 13.60 3.97
C ILE A 135 -2.68 13.54 5.26
N LEU A 136 -2.81 14.52 6.14
CA LEU A 136 -2.09 14.56 7.41
C LEU A 136 -2.38 13.31 8.25
N GLY A 137 -3.64 12.90 8.35
CA GLY A 137 -4.04 11.68 9.06
C GLY A 137 -3.41 10.42 8.49
N ALA A 138 -3.35 10.30 7.16
CA ALA A 138 -2.74 9.16 6.49
C ALA A 138 -1.22 9.06 6.72
N TYR A 139 -0.53 10.19 6.83
CA TYR A 139 0.95 10.25 6.95
C TYR A 139 1.45 10.51 8.39
N ARG A 140 0.68 10.15 9.40
CA ARG A 140 1.12 10.25 10.80
C ARG A 140 2.29 9.33 11.10
N THR A 141 3.35 9.86 11.71
CA THR A 141 4.53 9.07 12.12
C THR A 141 4.44 8.50 13.52
N LYS A 142 3.73 9.20 14.43
CA LYS A 142 3.53 8.75 15.80
C LYS A 142 2.11 8.24 15.99
N ASN A 143 1.97 6.94 16.06
CA ASN A 143 0.76 6.34 16.58
C ASN A 143 0.78 6.49 18.11
N LYS A 144 -0.09 7.33 18.64
CA LYS A 144 -0.46 7.22 20.05
C LYS A 144 -1.00 5.81 20.23
N GLU A 145 -0.48 5.09 21.19
CA GLU A 145 -0.81 3.73 21.65
C GLU A 145 -1.82 2.93 20.83
N VAL A 146 -1.63 1.64 20.74
CA VAL A 146 -2.38 0.61 19.96
C VAL A 146 -3.93 0.64 20.10
N ASN A 147 -4.47 1.58 20.87
CA ASN A 147 -5.90 1.76 21.14
C ASN A 147 -6.56 2.90 20.33
N VAL A 148 -5.92 3.44 19.34
CA VAL A 148 -6.56 4.44 18.48
C VAL A 148 -7.54 3.75 17.56
N SER A 149 -8.82 4.12 17.70
CA SER A 149 -9.85 3.79 16.70
C SER A 149 -9.31 4.12 15.30
N LEU A 150 -9.16 3.11 14.47
CA LEU A 150 -8.76 3.27 13.06
C LEU A 150 -9.99 3.65 12.21
N SER A 151 -10.92 4.42 12.78
CA SER A 151 -12.08 4.92 12.04
C SER A 151 -11.67 5.98 11.01
N ILE A 152 -12.47 6.13 9.98
CA ILE A 152 -12.27 7.21 9.01
C ILE A 152 -12.29 8.59 9.68
N GLN A 153 -13.09 8.79 10.73
CA GLN A 153 -13.13 10.03 11.50
C GLN A 153 -11.84 10.27 12.29
N SER A 154 -11.18 9.22 12.77
CA SER A 154 -9.90 9.36 13.46
C SER A 154 -8.78 9.85 12.56
N LEU A 155 -8.91 9.68 11.23
CA LEU A 155 -7.97 10.26 10.27
C LEU A 155 -8.01 11.80 10.27
N PHE A 156 -9.11 12.41 10.71
CA PHE A 156 -9.29 13.87 10.69
C PHE A 156 -9.11 14.55 12.04
N ASN A 157 -9.23 13.78 13.13
CA ASN A 157 -9.19 14.28 14.50
C ASN A 157 -7.78 14.21 15.09
N ASP A 158 -7.50 15.05 16.06
CA ASP A 158 -6.24 15.08 16.83
C ASP A 158 -4.98 15.21 15.96
N ILE A 159 -5.08 16.03 14.92
CA ILE A 159 -3.96 16.30 14.03
C ILE A 159 -2.99 17.24 14.73
N ASN A 160 -1.81 16.72 15.06
CA ASN A 160 -0.70 17.51 15.59
C ASN A 160 0.35 17.69 14.50
N HIS A 161 0.64 18.95 14.16
CA HIS A 161 1.50 19.32 13.02
C HIS A 161 2.96 18.85 13.15
N ASP A 162 3.39 18.42 14.33
CA ASP A 162 4.78 18.02 14.59
C ASP A 162 5.07 16.52 14.36
N GLU A 163 4.10 15.76 13.78
CA GLU A 163 4.15 14.29 13.76
C GLU A 163 3.85 13.65 12.40
N TYR A 164 4.39 14.22 11.29
CA TYR A 164 4.14 13.71 9.94
C TYR A 164 5.42 13.30 9.23
N ALA A 165 5.29 12.27 8.36
CA ALA A 165 6.35 11.81 7.47
C ALA A 165 6.61 12.75 6.27
N LEU A 166 5.92 13.88 6.19
CA LEU A 166 5.94 14.82 5.08
C LEU A 166 6.36 16.21 5.53
N THR A 167 7.10 16.90 4.68
CA THR A 167 7.38 18.34 4.82
C THR A 167 6.15 19.17 4.40
N ASP A 168 6.08 20.43 4.87
CA ASP A 168 4.99 21.35 4.50
C ASP A 168 4.83 21.50 2.98
N ILE A 169 5.94 21.58 2.24
CA ILE A 169 5.93 21.68 0.77
C ILE A 169 5.31 20.43 0.15
N GLN A 170 5.63 19.26 0.64
CA GLN A 170 5.05 17.99 0.18
C GLN A 170 3.54 17.93 0.50
N ILE A 171 3.14 18.36 1.70
CA ILE A 171 1.73 18.42 2.12
C ILE A 171 0.94 19.34 1.19
N GLU A 172 1.44 20.54 0.90
CA GLU A 172 0.79 21.48 0.00
C GLU A 172 0.67 20.91 -1.42
N SER A 173 1.72 20.32 -1.94
CA SER A 173 1.75 19.71 -3.26
C SER A 173 0.75 18.55 -3.36
N ILE A 174 0.78 17.60 -2.43
CA ILE A 174 -0.18 16.48 -2.39
C ILE A 174 -1.61 16.99 -2.28
N THR A 175 -1.85 17.97 -1.39
CA THR A 175 -3.16 18.59 -1.21
C THR A 175 -3.70 19.17 -2.52
N SER A 176 -2.85 19.85 -3.30
CA SER A 176 -3.27 20.42 -4.58
C SER A 176 -3.67 19.35 -5.60
N HIS A 177 -2.96 18.23 -5.65
CA HIS A 177 -3.27 17.11 -6.54
C HIS A 177 -4.60 16.44 -6.15
N TYR A 178 -4.84 16.22 -4.85
CA TYR A 178 -6.10 15.64 -4.38
C TYR A 178 -7.28 16.59 -4.52
N LYS A 179 -7.10 17.92 -4.41
CA LYS A 179 -8.13 18.89 -4.77
C LYS A 179 -8.61 18.77 -6.22
N ALA A 180 -7.72 18.40 -7.13
CA ALA A 180 -8.06 18.22 -8.53
C ALA A 180 -8.76 16.88 -8.82
N ASN A 181 -8.43 15.79 -8.11
CA ASN A 181 -8.81 14.43 -8.47
C ASN A 181 -9.55 13.65 -7.39
N GLY A 182 -9.53 14.11 -6.12
CA GLY A 182 -10.22 13.48 -4.99
C GLY A 182 -9.59 12.17 -4.51
N PHE A 183 -10.23 11.58 -3.49
CA PHE A 183 -9.81 10.32 -2.85
C PHE A 183 -10.49 9.07 -3.42
N TYR A 184 -11.46 9.21 -4.32
CA TYR A 184 -12.24 8.08 -4.83
C TYR A 184 -11.37 6.95 -5.39
N GLY A 185 -10.38 7.29 -6.21
CA GLY A 185 -9.49 6.30 -6.83
C GLY A 185 -8.72 5.45 -5.82
N PRO A 186 -7.89 6.05 -4.93
CA PRO A 186 -7.14 5.30 -3.91
C PRO A 186 -8.04 4.47 -2.98
N ILE A 187 -9.20 4.98 -2.59
CA ILE A 187 -10.17 4.27 -1.73
C ILE A 187 -10.77 3.07 -2.44
N SER A 188 -11.02 3.17 -3.74
CA SER A 188 -11.62 2.10 -4.54
C SER A 188 -10.79 0.82 -4.59
N TRP A 189 -9.51 0.85 -4.25
CA TRP A 189 -8.68 -0.34 -4.09
C TRP A 189 -9.22 -1.27 -3.01
N TYR A 190 -9.68 -0.71 -1.90
CA TYR A 190 -10.23 -1.45 -0.77
C TYR A 190 -11.58 -2.10 -1.09
N LYS A 191 -12.37 -1.51 -2.00
CA LYS A 191 -13.66 -2.07 -2.43
C LYS A 191 -13.53 -3.46 -3.04
N ASN A 192 -12.37 -3.74 -3.64
CA ASN A 192 -12.14 -4.98 -4.38
C ASN A 192 -11.53 -6.11 -3.52
N LEU A 193 -11.50 -6.02 -2.19
CA LEU A 193 -10.85 -7.05 -1.36
C LEU A 193 -11.40 -8.46 -1.63
N ASP A 194 -12.73 -8.65 -1.63
CA ASP A 194 -13.34 -9.96 -1.88
C ASP A 194 -13.10 -10.44 -3.32
N GLU A 195 -13.26 -9.56 -4.30
CA GLU A 195 -12.97 -9.86 -5.71
C GLU A 195 -11.50 -10.20 -5.93
N ASN A 196 -10.60 -9.47 -5.27
CA ASN A 196 -9.17 -9.72 -5.33
C ASN A 196 -8.80 -11.09 -4.74
N ILE A 197 -9.49 -11.54 -3.68
CA ILE A 197 -9.32 -12.88 -3.11
C ILE A 197 -9.72 -13.92 -4.16
N GLU A 198 -10.88 -13.77 -4.82
CA GLU A 198 -11.32 -14.68 -5.87
C GLU A 198 -10.35 -14.73 -7.05
N ILE A 199 -9.91 -13.57 -7.53
CA ILE A 199 -8.92 -13.46 -8.60
C ILE A 199 -7.62 -14.16 -8.21
N SER A 200 -7.18 -13.98 -6.97
CA SER A 200 -5.89 -14.49 -6.48
C SER A 200 -5.83 -16.02 -6.36
N LYS A 201 -6.96 -16.72 -6.28
CA LYS A 201 -7.02 -18.19 -6.17
C LYS A 201 -6.21 -18.91 -7.26
N LYS A 202 -6.04 -18.28 -8.42
CA LYS A 202 -5.31 -18.83 -9.56
C LYS A 202 -3.79 -18.91 -9.33
N TRP A 203 -3.25 -18.07 -8.43
CA TRP A 203 -1.81 -17.89 -8.25
C TRP A 203 -1.37 -17.70 -6.79
N ILE A 204 -2.29 -17.52 -5.84
CA ILE A 204 -1.96 -17.18 -4.44
C ILE A 204 -1.03 -18.22 -3.80
N ASN A 205 -1.15 -19.50 -4.21
CA ASN A 205 -0.34 -20.61 -3.71
C ASN A 205 0.88 -20.92 -4.57
N ASN A 206 1.18 -20.10 -5.60
CA ASN A 206 2.41 -20.28 -6.35
C ASN A 206 3.61 -20.07 -5.44
N VAL A 207 4.57 -20.99 -5.52
CA VAL A 207 5.82 -20.91 -4.79
C VAL A 207 6.62 -19.71 -5.29
N VAL A 208 7.12 -18.92 -4.38
CA VAL A 208 7.96 -17.76 -4.66
C VAL A 208 9.41 -18.17 -4.44
N SER A 209 10.19 -18.20 -5.54
CA SER A 209 11.62 -18.56 -5.52
C SER A 209 12.55 -17.35 -5.42
N GLN A 210 11.99 -16.15 -5.50
CA GLN A 210 12.73 -14.90 -5.43
C GLN A 210 13.24 -14.64 -4.01
N GLU A 211 14.37 -13.93 -3.91
CA GLU A 211 14.83 -13.39 -2.64
C GLU A 211 13.86 -12.32 -2.14
N ILE A 212 13.32 -12.52 -0.93
CA ILE A 212 12.33 -11.61 -0.34
C ILE A 212 12.92 -11.00 0.93
N THR A 213 12.80 -9.69 1.05
CA THR A 213 12.94 -9.01 2.33
C THR A 213 11.59 -8.44 2.72
N PHE A 214 11.05 -8.91 3.85
CA PHE A 214 9.83 -8.39 4.45
C PHE A 214 10.19 -7.57 5.69
N MET A 215 9.81 -6.29 5.71
CA MET A 215 10.11 -5.40 6.82
C MET A 215 8.88 -4.60 7.23
N PHE A 216 8.76 -4.29 8.52
CA PHE A 216 7.68 -3.49 9.07
C PHE A 216 8.12 -2.80 10.37
N GLY A 217 7.46 -1.71 10.71
CA GLY A 217 7.69 -0.99 11.96
C GLY A 217 7.02 -1.66 13.14
N GLU A 218 7.70 -1.67 14.31
CA GLU A 218 7.15 -2.16 15.57
C GLU A 218 5.84 -1.47 15.96
N LYS A 219 5.68 -0.18 15.59
CA LYS A 219 4.52 0.68 15.88
C LYS A 219 3.60 0.88 14.68
N ASP A 220 3.75 0.08 13.64
CA ASP A 220 2.87 0.16 12.47
C ASP A 220 1.42 -0.13 12.83
N MET A 221 0.48 0.67 12.33
CA MET A 221 -0.96 0.44 12.52
C MET A 221 -1.41 -0.92 11.98
N ALA A 222 -0.76 -1.41 10.93
CA ALA A 222 -1.01 -2.73 10.35
C ALA A 222 -0.23 -3.87 11.05
N VAL A 223 0.33 -3.65 12.24
CA VAL A 223 1.18 -4.63 12.94
C VAL A 223 0.54 -6.02 13.08
N LEU A 224 -0.79 -6.06 13.31
CA LEU A 224 -1.49 -7.35 13.42
C LEU A 224 -1.50 -8.10 12.09
N LEU A 225 -1.76 -7.39 10.97
CA LEU A 225 -1.69 -7.96 9.62
C LEU A 225 -0.26 -8.36 9.28
N ASN A 226 0.72 -7.52 9.61
CA ASN A 226 2.14 -7.79 9.39
C ASN A 226 2.59 -9.03 10.16
N LYS A 227 2.21 -9.21 11.42
CA LYS A 227 2.51 -10.41 12.21
C LYS A 227 1.88 -11.68 11.62
N LYS A 228 0.62 -11.63 11.21
CA LYS A 228 -0.02 -12.74 10.50
C LYS A 228 0.67 -13.04 9.17
N MET A 229 1.17 -12.01 8.47
CA MET A 229 1.96 -12.18 7.26
C MET A 229 3.29 -12.87 7.55
N VAL A 230 4.00 -12.51 8.62
CA VAL A 230 5.24 -13.20 9.06
C VAL A 230 4.98 -14.69 9.26
N GLU A 231 3.95 -15.05 10.04
CA GLU A 231 3.57 -16.45 10.27
C GLU A 231 3.31 -17.19 8.95
N ARG A 232 2.66 -16.54 8.01
CA ARG A 232 2.38 -17.10 6.69
C ARG A 232 3.65 -17.30 5.86
N LEU A 233 4.47 -16.28 5.74
CA LEU A 233 5.65 -16.28 4.88
C LEU A 233 6.72 -17.27 5.32
N THR A 234 6.87 -17.52 6.63
CA THR A 234 7.76 -18.55 7.16
C THR A 234 7.39 -19.96 6.69
N ASN A 235 6.14 -20.16 6.26
CA ASN A 235 5.65 -21.44 5.75
C ASN A 235 5.59 -21.52 4.22
N GLU A 236 5.64 -20.39 3.50
CA GLU A 236 5.37 -20.34 2.05
C GLU A 236 6.60 -20.00 1.18
N ALA A 237 7.70 -19.54 1.76
CA ALA A 237 8.84 -19.10 0.99
C ALA A 237 10.17 -19.53 1.63
N ASP A 238 11.06 -20.10 0.79
CA ASP A 238 12.36 -20.63 1.22
C ASP A 238 13.39 -19.55 1.56
N LEU A 239 13.24 -18.34 1.02
CA LEU A 239 14.22 -17.26 1.09
C LEU A 239 13.60 -15.95 1.58
N VAL A 240 13.05 -15.96 2.79
CA VAL A 240 12.49 -14.73 3.39
C VAL A 240 13.39 -14.21 4.50
N ASN A 241 13.86 -12.99 4.34
CA ASN A 241 14.50 -12.21 5.38
C ASN A 241 13.45 -11.28 6.03
N ILE A 242 13.15 -11.51 7.31
CA ILE A 242 12.14 -10.73 8.03
C ILE A 242 12.82 -9.75 8.96
N LYS A 243 12.40 -8.47 8.93
CA LYS A 243 12.96 -7.39 9.76
C LYS A 243 11.85 -6.57 10.39
N GLU A 244 11.75 -6.64 11.70
CA GLU A 244 11.00 -5.67 12.50
C GLU A 244 11.91 -4.48 12.82
N ILE A 245 11.46 -3.26 12.56
CA ILE A 245 12.22 -2.02 12.80
C ILE A 245 11.74 -1.41 14.10
N SER A 246 12.58 -1.48 15.11
CA SER A 246 12.23 -0.96 16.45
C SER A 246 11.98 0.54 16.43
N GLY A 247 10.90 0.96 17.09
CA GLY A 247 10.49 2.35 17.20
C GLY A 247 9.88 2.96 15.95
N ALA A 248 9.92 2.27 14.79
CA ALA A 248 9.32 2.76 13.55
C ALA A 248 7.81 2.53 13.52
N GLY A 249 7.09 3.44 12.83
CA GLY A 249 5.67 3.32 12.49
C GLY A 249 5.48 2.76 11.08
N HIS A 250 4.37 3.17 10.48
CA HIS A 250 4.01 2.79 9.10
C HIS A 250 4.84 3.55 8.05
N TRP A 251 5.30 4.77 8.41
CA TRP A 251 6.08 5.70 7.56
C TRP A 251 7.51 5.88 8.08
#